data_d1f9cf959380d95df528b8c7764277fd
#
_entry.id   d1f9cf959380d95df528b8c7764277fd
#
_cell.length_a   1.000
_cell.length_b   1.000
_cell.length_c   1.000
_cell.angle_alpha   90.00
_cell.angle_beta   90.00
_cell.angle_gamma   90.00
#
_symmetry.space_group_name_H-M   'P 1'
#
loop_
_entity.id
_entity.type
_entity.pdbx_description
1 polymer ?
#
loop_
_entity_poly.entity_id
_entity_poly.type
_entity_poly.pdbx_seq_one_letter_code
_entity_poly.pdbx_strand_id
1 'polypeptide(L)'
;MIEDGEGILLVSRGREYLVRAGGGQFSTDRGMIDLDALAGMSPGDEIETHLGTPFTVLRPRSTDFFVHAKRSGAPMLPKDIGMVIAYTGMNRNDIVLDAGTGSGVAAIYFGNIAREVKTYEVRPEFARLAAKNVRDTCLGNVEVIAADMLEATGEFDVVHLDLMITPAHIEHAFSLLRPGGYLACY
;
A
#
# COMPACT_ATOMS: atom_id res chain seq x y z
N MET A 1 8.36 8.30 -17.91
CA MET A 1 9.14 7.06 -18.15
C MET A 1 9.19 6.29 -16.85
N ILE A 2 9.40 4.99 -16.90
CA ILE A 2 9.56 4.09 -15.75
C ILE A 2 11.00 4.25 -15.25
N GLU A 3 11.14 4.35 -13.93
CA GLU A 3 12.44 4.49 -13.27
C GLU A 3 12.93 3.12 -12.76
N ASP A 4 14.24 2.98 -12.60
CA ASP A 4 14.82 1.79 -11.98
C ASP A 4 14.30 1.62 -10.53
N GLY A 5 13.93 0.39 -10.15
CA GLY A 5 13.32 0.09 -8.86
C GLY A 5 11.83 0.41 -8.74
N GLU A 6 11.19 1.03 -9.76
CA GLU A 6 9.77 1.33 -9.75
C GLU A 6 8.92 0.04 -9.80
N GLY A 7 7.81 0.00 -9.04
CA GLY A 7 6.84 -1.09 -9.09
C GLY A 7 6.04 -1.07 -10.40
N ILE A 8 5.96 -2.20 -11.08
CA ILE A 8 5.33 -2.36 -12.40
C ILE A 8 4.33 -3.51 -12.36
N LEU A 9 3.18 -3.33 -12.98
CA LEU A 9 2.23 -4.39 -13.28
C LEU A 9 2.39 -4.81 -14.74
N LEU A 10 2.78 -6.07 -14.96
CA LEU A 10 2.85 -6.70 -16.27
C LEU A 10 1.57 -7.47 -16.53
N VAL A 11 0.86 -7.16 -17.64
CA VAL A 11 -0.44 -7.75 -17.96
C VAL A 11 -0.40 -8.42 -19.34
N SER A 12 -0.81 -9.68 -19.42
CA SER A 12 -0.97 -10.41 -20.68
C SER A 12 -2.05 -11.48 -20.57
N ARG A 13 -3.08 -11.42 -21.43
CA ARG A 13 -4.10 -12.49 -21.64
C ARG A 13 -4.56 -13.19 -20.36
N GLY A 14 -4.98 -12.42 -19.34
CA GLY A 14 -5.48 -12.94 -18.05
C GLY A 14 -4.36 -13.38 -17.09
N ARG A 15 -3.12 -12.96 -17.32
CA ARG A 15 -1.99 -13.08 -16.40
C ARG A 15 -1.53 -11.69 -15.98
N GLU A 16 -1.25 -11.54 -14.71
CA GLU A 16 -0.77 -10.30 -14.11
C GLU A 16 0.37 -10.61 -13.16
N TYR A 17 1.42 -9.83 -13.24
CA TYR A 17 2.59 -9.96 -12.37
C TYR A 17 3.00 -8.58 -11.84
N LEU A 18 3.04 -8.44 -10.53
CA LEU A 18 3.60 -7.26 -9.87
C LEU A 18 5.10 -7.50 -9.68
N VAL A 19 5.91 -6.72 -10.40
CA VAL A 19 7.37 -6.82 -10.44
C VAL A 19 8.00 -5.46 -10.13
N ARG A 20 9.33 -5.40 -10.08
CA ARG A 20 10.09 -4.14 -10.06
C ARG A 20 10.91 -4.01 -11.34
N ALA A 21 10.99 -2.81 -11.87
CA ALA A 21 11.93 -2.48 -12.92
C ALA A 21 13.37 -2.67 -12.38
N GLY A 22 14.24 -3.26 -13.16
CA GLY A 22 15.58 -3.67 -12.74
C GLY A 22 15.63 -5.00 -11.99
N GLY A 23 16.84 -5.48 -11.72
CA GLY A 23 17.07 -6.71 -10.96
C GLY A 23 17.12 -7.99 -11.80
N GLY A 24 17.32 -7.87 -13.12
CA GLY A 24 17.57 -8.98 -14.02
C GLY A 24 16.33 -9.69 -14.53
N GLN A 25 16.36 -11.00 -14.64
CA GLN A 25 15.32 -11.78 -15.31
C GLN A 25 14.22 -12.27 -14.37
N PHE A 26 12.98 -12.17 -14.82
CA PHE A 26 11.79 -12.66 -14.14
C PHE A 26 11.15 -13.82 -14.93
N SER A 27 10.96 -14.97 -14.27
CA SER A 27 10.35 -16.14 -14.87
C SER A 27 8.84 -16.13 -14.73
N THR A 28 8.14 -16.26 -15.85
CA THR A 28 6.68 -16.42 -15.90
C THR A 28 6.32 -17.81 -16.46
N ASP A 29 5.05 -18.19 -16.41
CA ASP A 29 4.52 -19.39 -17.11
C ASP A 29 4.53 -19.24 -18.64
N ARG A 30 4.95 -18.07 -19.18
CA ARG A 30 5.02 -17.75 -20.62
C ARG A 30 6.42 -17.38 -21.11
N GLY A 31 7.42 -17.65 -20.30
CA GLY A 31 8.81 -17.34 -20.60
C GLY A 31 9.41 -16.32 -19.63
N MET A 32 10.67 -15.97 -19.87
CA MET A 32 11.41 -15.01 -19.06
C MET A 32 11.30 -13.59 -19.64
N ILE A 33 11.21 -12.61 -18.77
CA ILE A 33 11.20 -11.18 -19.08
C ILE A 33 12.45 -10.57 -18.47
N ASP A 34 13.11 -9.72 -19.22
CA ASP A 34 14.22 -8.89 -18.73
C ASP A 34 13.65 -7.64 -18.04
N LEU A 35 13.72 -7.59 -16.72
CA LEU A 35 13.22 -6.45 -15.94
C LEU A 35 14.10 -5.21 -16.05
N ASP A 36 15.36 -5.36 -16.47
CA ASP A 36 16.26 -4.22 -16.69
C ASP A 36 15.81 -3.40 -17.92
N ALA A 37 15.16 -4.05 -18.88
CA ALA A 37 14.59 -3.40 -20.06
C ALA A 37 13.36 -2.52 -19.76
N LEU A 38 12.74 -2.64 -18.57
CA LEU A 38 11.59 -1.81 -18.16
C LEU A 38 11.99 -0.35 -17.92
N ALA A 39 13.22 -0.09 -17.51
CA ALA A 39 13.71 1.26 -17.27
C ALA A 39 13.71 2.08 -18.57
N GLY A 40 13.09 3.24 -18.54
CA GLY A 40 12.93 4.10 -19.71
C GLY A 40 11.68 3.84 -20.57
N MET A 41 10.95 2.72 -20.34
CA MET A 41 9.66 2.48 -20.98
C MET A 41 8.57 3.41 -20.44
N SER A 42 7.47 3.49 -21.17
CA SER A 42 6.28 4.24 -20.75
C SER A 42 5.14 3.29 -20.40
N PRO A 43 4.26 3.67 -19.46
CA PRO A 43 3.02 2.91 -19.24
C PRO A 43 2.21 2.80 -20.54
N GLY A 44 1.81 1.59 -20.89
CA GLY A 44 1.14 1.26 -22.15
C GLY A 44 2.06 0.61 -23.18
N ASP A 45 3.37 0.69 -23.02
CA ASP A 45 4.31 -0.03 -23.88
C ASP A 45 4.21 -1.54 -23.65
N GLU A 46 4.73 -2.32 -24.59
CA GLU A 46 4.80 -3.77 -24.50
C GLU A 46 6.26 -4.26 -24.36
N ILE A 47 6.46 -5.23 -23.45
CA ILE A 47 7.70 -5.98 -23.33
C ILE A 47 7.43 -7.46 -23.66
N GLU A 48 8.32 -8.10 -24.40
CA GLU A 48 8.16 -9.50 -24.76
C GLU A 48 8.99 -10.42 -23.86
N THR A 49 8.45 -11.61 -23.60
CA THR A 49 9.25 -12.70 -23.06
C THR A 49 10.25 -13.20 -24.11
N HIS A 50 11.27 -13.96 -23.71
CA HIS A 50 12.20 -14.62 -24.65
C HIS A 50 11.50 -15.59 -25.62
N LEU A 51 10.23 -15.95 -25.38
CA LEU A 51 9.40 -16.77 -26.26
C LEU A 51 8.44 -15.93 -27.14
N GLY A 52 8.59 -14.60 -27.14
CA GLY A 52 7.77 -13.69 -27.95
C GLY A 52 6.33 -13.46 -27.42
N THR A 53 6.07 -13.75 -26.15
CA THR A 53 4.77 -13.41 -25.56
C THR A 53 4.78 -11.98 -25.05
N PRO A 54 3.90 -11.09 -25.56
CA PRO A 54 3.86 -9.69 -25.13
C PRO A 54 3.16 -9.54 -23.79
N PHE A 55 3.68 -8.60 -22.99
CA PHE A 55 3.10 -8.09 -21.76
C PHE A 55 3.00 -6.58 -21.83
N THR A 56 1.82 -6.03 -21.57
CA THR A 56 1.61 -4.59 -21.43
C THR A 56 2.19 -4.13 -20.10
N VAL A 57 2.94 -3.05 -20.12
CA VAL A 57 3.62 -2.47 -18.96
C VAL A 57 2.73 -1.38 -18.37
N LEU A 58 2.34 -1.51 -17.09
CA LEU A 58 1.45 -0.55 -16.41
C LEU A 58 2.03 -0.12 -15.07
N ARG A 59 1.70 1.11 -14.63
CA ARG A 59 1.88 1.51 -13.24
C ARG A 59 0.79 0.91 -12.38
N PRO A 60 1.12 0.15 -11.32
CA PRO A 60 0.13 -0.46 -10.46
C PRO A 60 -0.64 0.60 -9.67
N ARG A 61 -1.90 0.31 -9.37
CA ARG A 61 -2.78 1.09 -8.49
C ARG A 61 -2.96 0.39 -7.15
N SER A 62 -3.59 1.05 -6.18
CA SER A 62 -3.85 0.47 -4.86
C SER A 62 -4.57 -0.88 -4.94
N THR A 63 -5.49 -1.05 -5.90
CA THR A 63 -6.20 -2.31 -6.14
C THR A 63 -5.27 -3.45 -6.58
N ASP A 64 -4.23 -3.13 -7.33
CA ASP A 64 -3.27 -4.14 -7.80
C ASP A 64 -2.40 -4.62 -6.63
N PHE A 65 -2.03 -3.72 -5.72
CA PHE A 65 -1.37 -4.10 -4.46
C PHE A 65 -2.28 -4.94 -3.57
N PHE A 66 -3.59 -4.65 -3.52
CA PHE A 66 -4.53 -5.52 -2.82
C PHE A 66 -4.55 -6.94 -3.39
N VAL A 67 -4.46 -7.10 -4.72
CA VAL A 67 -4.51 -8.42 -5.39
C VAL A 67 -3.17 -9.15 -5.31
N HIS A 68 -2.05 -8.46 -5.56
CA HIS A 68 -0.76 -9.09 -5.86
C HIS A 68 0.30 -8.95 -4.75
N ALA A 69 0.16 -8.00 -3.82
CA ALA A 69 1.12 -7.85 -2.74
C ALA A 69 1.13 -9.06 -1.80
N LYS A 70 2.27 -9.33 -1.19
CA LYS A 70 2.36 -10.37 -0.17
C LYS A 70 1.47 -10.02 1.02
N ARG A 71 0.71 -11.00 1.51
CA ARG A 71 -0.24 -10.80 2.60
C ARG A 71 0.19 -11.54 3.86
N SER A 72 -0.16 -10.94 5.00
CA SER A 72 -0.13 -11.56 6.32
C SER A 72 -1.58 -11.56 6.85
N GLY A 73 -2.28 -12.67 6.70
CA GLY A 73 -3.70 -12.74 7.10
C GLY A 73 -4.67 -12.14 6.07
N ALA A 74 -5.88 -11.78 6.51
CA ALA A 74 -6.93 -11.20 5.68
C ALA A 74 -6.83 -9.66 5.76
N PRO A 75 -6.44 -8.96 4.68
CA PRO A 75 -6.45 -7.52 4.66
C PRO A 75 -7.89 -6.99 4.60
N MET A 76 -8.09 -5.77 5.09
CA MET A 76 -9.33 -5.02 4.91
C MET A 76 -9.70 -4.96 3.43
N LEU A 77 -10.97 -5.22 3.10
CA LEU A 77 -11.40 -5.25 1.70
C LEU A 77 -11.46 -3.83 1.10
N PRO A 78 -11.21 -3.66 -0.21
CA PRO A 78 -11.28 -2.35 -0.87
C PRO A 78 -12.61 -1.61 -0.67
N LYS A 79 -13.73 -2.32 -0.59
CA LYS A 79 -15.04 -1.71 -0.32
C LYS A 79 -15.13 -1.08 1.06
N ASP A 80 -14.53 -1.72 2.07
CA ASP A 80 -14.55 -1.24 3.45
C ASP A 80 -13.58 -0.08 3.64
N ILE A 81 -12.39 -0.15 3.02
CA ILE A 81 -11.45 0.97 2.93
C ILE A 81 -12.12 2.17 2.25
N GLY A 82 -12.86 1.93 1.15
CA GLY A 82 -13.62 2.97 0.46
C GLY A 82 -14.68 3.62 1.35
N MET A 83 -15.33 2.85 2.23
CA MET A 83 -16.27 3.40 3.22
C MET A 83 -15.56 4.31 4.24
N VAL A 84 -14.41 3.91 4.78
CA VAL A 84 -13.63 4.76 5.68
C VAL A 84 -13.29 6.08 5.00
N ILE A 85 -12.75 6.04 3.78
CA ILE A 85 -12.41 7.23 3.02
C ILE A 85 -13.62 8.14 2.79
N ALA A 86 -14.75 7.55 2.38
CA ALA A 86 -15.95 8.30 2.05
C ALA A 86 -16.61 8.94 3.28
N TYR A 87 -16.73 8.21 4.38
CA TYR A 87 -17.40 8.71 5.59
C TYR A 87 -16.56 9.69 6.40
N THR A 88 -15.23 9.57 6.36
CA THR A 88 -14.33 10.54 7.00
C THR A 88 -14.07 11.77 6.14
N GLY A 89 -14.39 11.69 4.83
CA GLY A 89 -14.05 12.76 3.89
C GLY A 89 -12.54 12.90 3.66
N MET A 90 -11.78 11.82 3.90
CA MET A 90 -10.31 11.82 3.80
C MET A 90 -9.83 12.47 2.49
N ASN A 91 -8.86 13.36 2.60
CA ASN A 91 -8.40 14.16 1.48
C ASN A 91 -6.89 14.49 1.58
N ARG A 92 -6.35 15.12 0.54
CA ARG A 92 -4.92 15.43 0.37
C ARG A 92 -4.30 16.37 1.43
N ASN A 93 -5.07 16.95 2.32
CA ASN A 93 -4.57 17.81 3.39
C ASN A 93 -4.44 17.05 4.71
N ASP A 94 -5.03 15.86 4.83
CA ASP A 94 -5.17 15.12 6.07
C ASP A 94 -3.88 14.38 6.45
N ILE A 95 -3.61 14.35 7.74
CA ILE A 95 -2.67 13.44 8.37
C ILE A 95 -3.49 12.29 8.98
N VAL A 96 -3.16 11.07 8.59
CA VAL A 96 -3.88 9.86 9.01
C VAL A 96 -3.00 9.01 9.92
N LEU A 97 -3.56 8.60 11.06
CA LEU A 97 -3.04 7.47 11.82
C LEU A 97 -3.84 6.24 11.46
N ASP A 98 -3.15 5.17 11.12
CA ASP A 98 -3.71 3.84 10.87
C ASP A 98 -3.10 2.87 11.87
N ALA A 99 -3.89 1.99 12.49
CA ALA A 99 -3.40 1.02 13.45
C ALA A 99 -3.99 -0.36 13.19
N GLY A 100 -3.11 -1.36 13.22
CA GLY A 100 -3.38 -2.69 12.70
C GLY A 100 -2.95 -2.81 11.24
N THR A 101 -1.75 -2.31 10.93
CA THR A 101 -1.20 -2.22 9.56
C THR A 101 -1.34 -3.52 8.75
N GLY A 102 -1.16 -4.67 9.39
CA GLY A 102 -1.20 -5.98 8.74
C GLY A 102 -0.20 -6.06 7.57
N SER A 103 -0.72 -6.20 6.35
CA SER A 103 0.09 -6.19 5.12
C SER A 103 0.27 -4.81 4.48
N GLY A 104 -0.25 -3.75 5.11
CA GLY A 104 -0.12 -2.36 4.65
C GLY A 104 -1.14 -1.93 3.59
N VAL A 105 -2.15 -2.76 3.28
CA VAL A 105 -3.09 -2.48 2.19
C VAL A 105 -3.90 -1.21 2.46
N ALA A 106 -4.51 -1.07 3.65
CA ALA A 106 -5.27 0.13 4.00
C ALA A 106 -4.38 1.38 3.96
N ALA A 107 -3.17 1.30 4.53
CA ALA A 107 -2.19 2.40 4.51
C ALA A 107 -1.80 2.81 3.08
N ILE A 108 -1.68 1.87 2.13
CA ILE A 108 -1.42 2.16 0.71
C ILE A 108 -2.60 2.93 0.09
N TYR A 109 -3.85 2.53 0.37
CA TYR A 109 -5.02 3.27 -0.13
C TYR A 109 -5.07 4.68 0.46
N PHE A 110 -4.88 4.82 1.77
CA PHE A 110 -4.86 6.12 2.44
C PHE A 110 -3.72 7.01 1.93
N GLY A 111 -2.53 6.45 1.72
CA GLY A 111 -1.37 7.18 1.21
C GLY A 111 -1.54 7.72 -0.21
N ASN A 112 -2.41 7.11 -1.03
CA ASN A 112 -2.75 7.65 -2.35
C ASN A 112 -3.73 8.84 -2.29
N ILE A 113 -4.27 9.16 -1.11
CA ILE A 113 -5.28 10.21 -0.92
C ILE A 113 -4.82 11.28 0.07
N ALA A 114 -4.33 10.85 1.24
CA ALA A 114 -3.93 11.72 2.33
C ALA A 114 -2.56 12.38 2.09
N ARG A 115 -2.29 13.44 2.83
CA ARG A 115 -0.99 14.12 2.84
C ARG A 115 0.10 13.25 3.44
N GLU A 116 -0.21 12.58 4.54
CA GLU A 116 0.71 11.75 5.33
C GLU A 116 -0.07 10.64 6.01
N VAL A 117 0.52 9.44 6.06
CA VAL A 117 -0.02 8.30 6.79
C VAL A 117 1.05 7.73 7.70
N LYS A 118 0.74 7.60 8.99
CA LYS A 118 1.53 6.84 9.96
C LYS A 118 0.75 5.59 10.33
N THR A 119 1.30 4.42 10.02
CA THR A 119 0.62 3.15 10.29
C THR A 119 1.41 2.31 11.30
N TYR A 120 0.71 1.82 12.33
CA TYR A 120 1.29 1.15 13.50
C TYR A 120 0.98 -0.36 13.49
N GLU A 121 2.01 -1.18 13.69
CA GLU A 121 1.89 -2.64 13.78
C GLU A 121 2.78 -3.18 14.89
N VAL A 122 2.16 -3.85 15.85
CA VAL A 122 2.86 -4.43 17.03
C VAL A 122 3.70 -5.66 16.70
N ARG A 123 3.37 -6.38 15.61
CA ARG A 123 4.07 -7.59 15.19
C ARG A 123 5.20 -7.23 14.23
N PRO A 124 6.49 -7.38 14.63
CA PRO A 124 7.61 -6.90 13.83
C PRO A 124 7.70 -7.52 12.43
N GLU A 125 7.28 -8.79 12.29
CA GLU A 125 7.27 -9.49 10.99
C GLU A 125 6.24 -8.90 10.04
N PHE A 126 5.08 -8.45 10.55
CA PHE A 126 4.03 -7.80 9.74
C PHE A 126 4.43 -6.36 9.40
N ALA A 127 5.00 -5.63 10.34
CA ALA A 127 5.56 -4.31 10.08
C ALA A 127 6.63 -4.34 8.98
N ARG A 128 7.54 -5.34 9.00
CA ARG A 128 8.54 -5.53 7.93
C ARG A 128 7.89 -5.84 6.58
N LEU A 129 6.83 -6.66 6.57
CA LEU A 129 6.10 -6.98 5.35
C LEU A 129 5.38 -5.75 4.79
N ALA A 130 4.66 -5.02 5.64
CA ALA A 130 3.98 -3.78 5.26
C ALA A 130 4.96 -2.73 4.71
N ALA A 131 6.08 -2.52 5.42
CA ALA A 131 7.12 -1.60 4.97
C ALA A 131 7.71 -2.00 3.60
N LYS A 132 7.81 -3.31 3.30
CA LYS A 132 8.20 -3.76 1.96
C LYS A 132 7.11 -3.42 0.94
N ASN A 133 5.84 -3.77 1.21
CA ASN A 133 4.73 -3.50 0.30
C ASN A 133 4.58 -2.00 0.02
N VAL A 134 4.69 -1.15 1.06
CA VAL A 134 4.66 0.32 0.90
C VAL A 134 5.81 0.81 0.01
N ARG A 135 7.05 0.34 0.23
CA ARG A 135 8.17 0.70 -0.65
C ARG A 135 7.95 0.31 -2.11
N ASP A 136 7.25 -0.81 -2.34
CA ASP A 136 6.95 -1.28 -3.69
C ASP A 136 5.95 -0.35 -4.43
N THR A 137 5.22 0.51 -3.70
CA THR A 137 4.30 1.52 -4.27
C THR A 137 4.97 2.83 -4.65
N CYS A 138 6.20 3.06 -4.21
CA CYS A 138 6.88 4.36 -4.32
C CYS A 138 6.16 5.54 -3.61
N LEU A 139 5.23 5.26 -2.67
CA LEU A 139 4.60 6.27 -1.84
C LEU A 139 5.59 6.78 -0.79
N GLY A 140 6.00 8.05 -0.93
CA GLY A 140 6.92 8.70 0.00
C GLY A 140 6.27 9.27 1.26
N ASN A 141 4.93 9.20 1.36
CA ASN A 141 4.13 9.80 2.43
C ASN A 141 3.51 8.77 3.39
N VAL A 142 3.93 7.50 3.33
CA VAL A 142 3.46 6.43 4.22
C VAL A 142 4.63 5.93 5.07
N GLU A 143 4.52 6.10 6.38
CA GLU A 143 5.49 5.59 7.36
C GLU A 143 4.92 4.38 8.09
N VAL A 144 5.64 3.26 8.08
CA VAL A 144 5.28 2.04 8.83
C VAL A 144 6.10 1.99 10.11
N ILE A 145 5.41 1.98 11.25
CA ILE A 145 6.01 2.04 12.58
C ILE A 145 5.76 0.70 13.29
N ALA A 146 6.86 0.04 13.67
CA ALA A 146 6.79 -1.23 14.43
C ALA A 146 6.66 -0.93 15.92
N ALA A 147 5.45 -0.53 16.36
CA ALA A 147 5.14 -0.16 17.74
C ALA A 147 3.63 -0.32 18.00
N ASP A 148 3.23 -0.21 19.27
CA ASP A 148 1.83 -0.08 19.64
C ASP A 148 1.33 1.33 19.29
N MET A 149 0.09 1.45 18.80
CA MET A 149 -0.51 2.75 18.55
C MET A 149 -0.69 3.58 19.83
N LEU A 150 -0.67 2.96 21.00
CA LEU A 150 -0.66 3.66 22.28
C LEU A 150 0.63 4.47 22.53
N GLU A 151 1.68 4.22 21.76
CA GLU A 151 2.92 5.02 21.76
C GLU A 151 2.88 6.18 20.77
N ALA A 152 1.82 6.27 19.95
CA ALA A 152 1.68 7.31 18.95
C ALA A 152 1.59 8.70 19.59
N THR A 153 2.20 9.68 18.94
CA THR A 153 2.17 11.09 19.32
C THR A 153 1.90 11.97 18.13
N GLY A 154 1.37 13.17 18.38
CA GLY A 154 1.05 14.13 17.32
C GLY A 154 -0.44 14.39 17.21
N GLU A 155 -0.83 15.02 16.11
CA GLU A 155 -2.23 15.39 15.84
C GLU A 155 -2.63 14.86 14.46
N PHE A 156 -3.80 14.24 14.39
CA PHE A 156 -4.31 13.58 13.19
C PHE A 156 -5.70 14.09 12.83
N ASP A 157 -5.98 14.13 11.54
CA ASP A 157 -7.30 14.47 11.01
C ASP A 157 -8.21 13.23 10.97
N VAL A 158 -7.61 12.05 10.75
CA VAL A 158 -8.30 10.76 10.79
C VAL A 158 -7.45 9.76 11.58
N VAL A 159 -8.09 9.04 12.51
CA VAL A 159 -7.53 7.86 13.18
C VAL A 159 -8.36 6.66 12.76
N HIS A 160 -7.70 5.65 12.17
CA HIS A 160 -8.30 4.39 11.76
C HIS A 160 -7.76 3.24 12.61
N LEU A 161 -8.65 2.41 13.15
CA LEU A 161 -8.31 1.26 13.99
C LEU A 161 -8.87 -0.03 13.38
N ASP A 162 -7.97 -0.89 12.89
CA ASP A 162 -8.25 -2.27 12.43
C ASP A 162 -7.48 -3.26 13.31
N LEU A 163 -7.90 -3.37 14.56
CA LEU A 163 -7.25 -4.17 15.60
C LEU A 163 -8.26 -4.61 16.67
N MET A 164 -7.83 -5.43 17.63
CA MET A 164 -8.65 -5.73 18.80
C MET A 164 -8.72 -4.49 19.71
N ILE A 165 -9.79 -3.70 19.52
CA ILE A 165 -9.97 -2.40 20.17
C ILE A 165 -10.26 -2.57 21.67
N THR A 166 -9.57 -1.80 22.50
CA THR A 166 -9.80 -1.68 23.93
C THR A 166 -10.18 -0.24 24.29
N PRO A 167 -10.74 0.03 25.50
CA PRO A 167 -11.01 1.39 25.93
C PRO A 167 -9.78 2.32 25.85
N ALA A 168 -8.59 1.81 26.20
CA ALA A 168 -7.34 2.58 26.09
C ALA A 168 -7.05 3.06 24.68
N HIS A 169 -7.29 2.22 23.66
CA HIS A 169 -7.12 2.61 22.25
C HIS A 169 -8.06 3.76 21.88
N ILE A 170 -9.32 3.71 22.34
CA ILE A 170 -10.31 4.76 22.04
C ILE A 170 -9.91 6.07 22.73
N GLU A 171 -9.58 6.03 24.02
CA GLU A 171 -9.17 7.22 24.77
C GLU A 171 -7.93 7.86 24.15
N HIS A 172 -6.94 7.04 23.79
CA HIS A 172 -5.72 7.52 23.16
C HIS A 172 -6.00 8.10 21.77
N ALA A 173 -6.80 7.42 20.94
CA ALA A 173 -7.19 7.92 19.63
C ALA A 173 -7.87 9.29 19.71
N PHE A 174 -8.78 9.49 20.67
CA PHE A 174 -9.41 10.80 20.89
C PHE A 174 -8.39 11.87 21.29
N SER A 175 -7.38 11.53 22.08
CA SER A 175 -6.34 12.49 22.48
C SER A 175 -5.44 12.94 21.33
N LEU A 176 -5.38 12.15 20.26
CA LEU A 176 -4.58 12.41 19.06
C LEU A 176 -5.39 13.11 17.95
N LEU A 177 -6.72 13.14 18.04
CA LEU A 177 -7.55 13.76 17.02
C LEU A 177 -7.55 15.29 17.14
N ARG A 178 -7.42 15.94 16.01
CA ARG A 178 -7.70 17.38 15.89
C ARG A 178 -9.18 17.66 16.12
N PRO A 179 -9.54 18.87 16.57
CA PRO A 179 -10.93 19.27 16.59
C PRO A 179 -11.60 19.11 15.21
N GLY A 180 -12.70 18.35 15.16
CA GLY A 180 -13.39 18.00 13.92
C GLY A 180 -12.82 16.78 13.16
N GLY A 181 -11.78 16.14 13.69
CA GLY A 181 -11.23 14.90 13.13
C GLY A 181 -12.14 13.69 13.34
N TYR A 182 -11.86 12.60 12.65
CA TYR A 182 -12.67 11.39 12.61
C TYR A 182 -11.95 10.17 13.19
N LEU A 183 -12.64 9.41 14.03
CA LEU A 183 -12.24 8.08 14.44
C LEU A 183 -13.05 7.05 13.63
N ALA A 184 -12.37 6.17 12.90
CA ALA A 184 -12.94 5.06 12.19
C ALA A 184 -12.47 3.75 12.83
N CYS A 185 -13.39 2.86 13.16
CA CYS A 185 -13.12 1.55 13.75
C CYS A 185 -13.69 0.46 12.82
N TYR A 186 -12.88 -0.59 12.59
CA TYR A 186 -13.26 -1.73 11.76
C TYR A 186 -13.22 -3.04 12.55
#